data_8481ca46ddcefc5b6f7f195995bdde6c
#
_entry.id   8481ca46ddcefc5b6f7f195995bdde6c
#
_cell.length_a   1.000
_cell.length_b   1.000
_cell.length_c   1.000
_cell.angle_alpha   90.00
_cell.angle_beta   90.00
_cell.angle_gamma   90.00
#
_symmetry.space_group_name_H-M   'P 1'
#
loop_
_entity.id
_entity.type
_entity.pdbx_description
1 polymer ?
#
loop_
_entity_poly.entity_id
_entity_poly.type
_entity_poly.pdbx_seq_one_letter_code
_entity_poly.pdbx_strand_id
1 'polypeptide(L)'
;MKITRVQALHYRLPVVKEVADGTQDCLLVRVQTDAGISGLGEVVSGSYVARAVVEAPQSAPFRHGLAHIVEGMDPLDTEAVFQAMFEGTYWYGPGGVSRHAMSGVDMALWDIKGKAAGKPVRQLLSNSAVDAVPAYASVLWPERPEDVAASAEAFLAQGYRAVKYGWAPMGPDAALDAELVAAARQALGSEVELMVDAGRAWDAETALGRAELFAPHHISWLEEPLPPYDNEGFT
;
A
#
# COMPACT_ATOMS: atom_id res chain seq x y z
N MET A 1 -21.85 -20.67 4.97
CA MET A 1 -20.55 -20.99 4.31
C MET A 1 -19.48 -20.99 5.39
N LYS A 2 -18.46 -21.86 5.27
CA LYS A 2 -17.40 -21.90 6.25
C LYS A 2 -16.03 -21.86 5.59
N ILE A 3 -15.08 -21.16 6.20
CA ILE A 3 -13.68 -21.19 5.81
C ILE A 3 -13.13 -22.57 6.11
N THR A 4 -12.56 -23.24 5.11
CA THR A 4 -11.98 -24.58 5.22
C THR A 4 -10.46 -24.58 5.21
N ARG A 5 -9.86 -23.52 4.64
CA ARG A 5 -8.40 -23.40 4.55
C ARG A 5 -7.96 -21.99 4.26
N VAL A 6 -6.87 -21.56 4.89
CA VAL A 6 -6.14 -20.33 4.56
C VAL A 6 -4.70 -20.70 4.21
N GLN A 7 -4.19 -20.16 3.12
CA GLN A 7 -2.85 -20.41 2.61
C GLN A 7 -2.14 -19.10 2.29
N ALA A 8 -0.91 -18.97 2.70
CA ALA A 8 -0.02 -17.89 2.31
C ALA A 8 0.88 -18.35 1.15
N LEU A 9 0.66 -17.80 -0.03
CA LEU A 9 1.34 -18.14 -1.27
C LEU A 9 2.43 -17.10 -1.54
N HIS A 10 3.68 -17.48 -1.32
CA HIS A 10 4.82 -16.59 -1.51
C HIS A 10 5.43 -16.79 -2.90
N TYR A 11 5.55 -15.70 -3.64
CA TYR A 11 6.23 -15.64 -4.94
C TYR A 11 7.40 -14.67 -4.83
N ARG A 12 8.51 -14.98 -5.50
CA ARG A 12 9.71 -14.15 -5.50
C ARG A 12 10.39 -14.21 -6.87
N LEU A 13 10.93 -13.09 -7.31
CA LEU A 13 11.77 -13.08 -8.49
C LEU A 13 13.01 -13.96 -8.29
N PRO A 14 13.48 -14.67 -9.32
CA PRO A 14 14.65 -15.56 -9.21
C PRO A 14 15.91 -14.84 -8.75
N VAL A 15 16.06 -13.58 -9.16
CA VAL A 15 17.15 -12.69 -8.77
C VAL A 15 16.55 -11.42 -8.22
N VAL A 16 16.85 -11.11 -6.96
CA VAL A 16 16.47 -9.86 -6.30
C VAL A 16 17.61 -8.86 -6.50
N LYS A 17 17.27 -7.67 -6.98
CA LYS A 17 18.20 -6.56 -7.18
C LYS A 17 18.03 -5.53 -6.07
N GLU A 18 19.09 -4.83 -5.72
CA GLU A 18 19.02 -3.68 -4.81
C GLU A 18 18.51 -2.46 -5.60
N VAL A 19 17.19 -2.37 -5.74
CA VAL A 19 16.49 -1.24 -6.36
C VAL A 19 15.42 -0.74 -5.38
N ALA A 20 15.17 0.56 -5.40
CA ALA A 20 14.27 1.20 -4.43
C ALA A 20 12.79 1.11 -4.81
N ASP A 21 12.46 0.69 -6.02
CA ASP A 21 11.10 0.68 -6.55
C ASP A 21 10.37 -0.64 -6.25
N GLY A 22 9.60 -0.64 -5.22
CA GLY A 22 8.70 -1.73 -4.92
C GLY A 22 9.37 -3.02 -4.46
N THR A 23 8.54 -4.02 -4.24
CA THR A 23 8.96 -5.34 -3.78
C THR A 23 9.23 -6.27 -4.96
N GLN A 24 10.23 -7.14 -4.81
CA GLN A 24 10.57 -8.16 -5.79
C GLN A 24 10.09 -9.55 -5.34
N ASP A 25 9.21 -9.56 -4.37
CA ASP A 25 8.42 -10.69 -3.94
C ASP A 25 6.97 -10.26 -3.69
N CYS A 26 6.08 -11.24 -3.58
CA CYS A 26 4.65 -11.03 -3.36
C CYS A 26 4.13 -12.12 -2.43
N LEU A 27 3.32 -11.74 -1.47
CA LEU A 27 2.60 -12.67 -0.62
C LEU A 27 1.11 -12.55 -0.89
N LEU A 28 0.51 -13.61 -1.45
CA LEU A 28 -0.93 -13.72 -1.60
C LEU A 28 -1.51 -14.62 -0.50
N VAL A 29 -2.65 -14.22 0.04
CA VAL A 29 -3.45 -15.04 0.95
C VAL A 29 -4.63 -15.59 0.17
N ARG A 30 -4.76 -16.91 0.13
CA ARG A 30 -5.92 -17.60 -0.45
C ARG A 30 -6.77 -18.19 0.66
N VAL A 31 -8.03 -17.79 0.71
CA VAL A 31 -9.05 -18.33 1.61
C VAL A 31 -9.99 -19.24 0.80
N GLN A 32 -10.20 -20.47 1.25
CA GLN A 32 -11.07 -21.46 0.62
C GLN A 32 -12.27 -21.74 1.52
N THR A 33 -13.42 -22.09 0.92
CA THR A 33 -14.66 -22.36 1.63
C THR A 33 -15.24 -23.73 1.28
N ASP A 34 -16.13 -24.24 2.12
CA ASP A 34 -16.90 -25.48 1.90
C ASP A 34 -17.91 -25.36 0.74
N ALA A 35 -18.21 -24.14 0.26
CA ALA A 35 -19.04 -23.89 -0.90
C ALA A 35 -18.28 -23.89 -2.24
N GLY A 36 -16.97 -24.22 -2.24
CA GLY A 36 -16.13 -24.22 -3.44
C GLY A 36 -15.74 -22.81 -3.93
N ILE A 37 -16.14 -21.76 -3.24
CA ILE A 37 -15.71 -20.38 -3.52
C ILE A 37 -14.38 -20.13 -2.82
N SER A 38 -13.44 -19.49 -3.51
CA SER A 38 -12.20 -19.04 -2.90
C SER A 38 -11.94 -17.55 -3.20
N GLY A 39 -11.29 -16.87 -2.26
CA GLY A 39 -10.85 -15.49 -2.40
C GLY A 39 -9.35 -15.34 -2.31
N LEU A 40 -8.86 -14.25 -2.87
CA LEU A 40 -7.47 -13.83 -2.84
C LEU A 40 -7.33 -12.43 -2.25
N GLY A 41 -6.30 -12.26 -1.43
CA GLY A 41 -5.84 -10.95 -0.97
C GLY A 41 -4.32 -10.89 -1.02
N GLU A 42 -3.76 -9.69 -1.09
CA GLU A 42 -2.33 -9.45 -1.11
C GLU A 42 -1.87 -8.86 0.21
N VAL A 43 -0.64 -9.18 0.61
CA VAL A 43 0.03 -8.61 1.79
C VAL A 43 1.26 -7.84 1.34
N VAL A 44 1.20 -6.52 1.42
CA VAL A 44 2.37 -5.65 1.19
C VAL A 44 3.12 -5.47 2.50
N SER A 45 4.16 -6.27 2.70
CA SER A 45 4.99 -6.29 3.91
C SER A 45 6.24 -7.14 3.68
N GLY A 46 7.03 -7.38 4.73
CA GLY A 46 8.06 -8.43 4.70
C GLY A 46 7.42 -9.81 4.52
N SER A 47 7.40 -10.33 3.29
CA SER A 47 6.57 -11.48 2.88
C SER A 47 6.75 -12.73 3.75
N TYR A 48 7.99 -13.07 4.13
CA TYR A 48 8.25 -14.23 5.00
C TYR A 48 7.74 -14.02 6.43
N VAL A 49 7.83 -12.79 6.95
CA VAL A 49 7.35 -12.48 8.31
C VAL A 49 5.82 -12.51 8.33
N ALA A 50 5.18 -11.89 7.34
CA ALA A 50 3.73 -11.92 7.20
C ALA A 50 3.19 -13.34 6.95
N ARG A 51 3.90 -14.15 6.15
CA ARG A 51 3.58 -15.56 5.97
C ARG A 51 3.58 -16.32 7.30
N ALA A 52 4.58 -16.10 8.16
CA ALA A 52 4.64 -16.73 9.47
C ALA A 52 3.43 -16.33 10.34
N VAL A 53 2.97 -15.08 10.26
CA VAL A 53 1.75 -14.64 10.97
C VAL A 53 0.52 -15.39 10.47
N VAL A 54 0.42 -15.63 9.16
CA VAL A 54 -0.73 -16.38 8.60
C VAL A 54 -0.67 -17.86 8.98
N GLU A 55 0.49 -18.51 8.85
CA GLU A 55 0.62 -19.97 8.85
C GLU A 55 1.23 -20.55 10.14
N ALA A 56 1.54 -19.76 11.15
CA ALA A 56 2.16 -20.26 12.37
C ALA A 56 1.34 -21.42 12.97
N PRO A 57 1.95 -22.59 13.23
CA PRO A 57 1.25 -23.69 13.84
C PRO A 57 0.87 -23.38 15.29
N GLN A 58 -0.18 -24.01 15.76
CA GLN A 58 -0.57 -23.83 17.16
C GLN A 58 0.51 -24.38 18.09
N SER A 59 0.98 -23.54 19.02
CA SER A 59 1.93 -23.91 20.07
C SER A 59 1.33 -23.81 21.49
N ALA A 60 0.17 -23.14 21.62
CA ALA A 60 -0.61 -23.02 22.83
C ALA A 60 -2.06 -22.64 22.46
N PRO A 61 -3.04 -22.70 23.38
CA PRO A 61 -4.43 -22.36 23.08
C PRO A 61 -4.64 -20.97 22.46
N PHE A 62 -3.72 -20.01 22.68
CA PHE A 62 -3.77 -18.64 22.17
C PHE A 62 -2.49 -18.25 21.40
N ARG A 63 -1.70 -19.22 20.92
CA ARG A 63 -0.47 -18.99 20.14
C ARG A 63 -0.54 -19.79 18.85
N HIS A 64 -1.11 -19.17 17.83
CA HIS A 64 -1.33 -19.73 16.50
C HIS A 64 -1.44 -18.63 15.46
N GLY A 65 -1.30 -19.00 14.20
CA GLY A 65 -1.44 -18.07 13.07
C GLY A 65 -2.89 -17.79 12.71
N LEU A 66 -3.07 -16.79 11.82
CA LEU A 66 -4.40 -16.35 11.38
C LEU A 66 -5.22 -17.48 10.78
N ALA A 67 -4.59 -18.41 10.03
CA ALA A 67 -5.28 -19.54 9.44
C ALA A 67 -6.07 -20.34 10.48
N HIS A 68 -5.43 -20.64 11.62
CA HIS A 68 -6.08 -21.40 12.69
C HIS A 68 -7.22 -20.60 13.36
N ILE A 69 -7.07 -19.27 13.46
CA ILE A 69 -8.09 -18.41 14.08
C ILE A 69 -9.38 -18.42 13.26
N VAL A 70 -9.26 -18.36 11.92
CA VAL A 70 -10.41 -18.09 11.06
C VAL A 70 -11.05 -19.35 10.47
N GLU A 71 -10.36 -20.50 10.50
CA GLU A 71 -10.92 -21.76 10.02
C GLU A 71 -12.22 -22.12 10.76
N GLY A 72 -13.26 -22.49 10.01
CA GLY A 72 -14.60 -22.79 10.51
C GLY A 72 -15.53 -21.57 10.66
N MET A 73 -15.02 -20.34 10.57
CA MET A 73 -15.83 -19.12 10.61
C MET A 73 -16.59 -18.89 9.30
N ASP A 74 -17.62 -18.06 9.34
CA ASP A 74 -18.34 -17.62 8.13
C ASP A 74 -17.57 -16.50 7.43
N PRO A 75 -17.06 -16.71 6.20
CA PRO A 75 -16.32 -15.68 5.45
C PRO A 75 -17.18 -14.47 5.04
N LEU A 76 -18.51 -14.57 5.11
CA LEU A 76 -19.40 -13.45 4.80
C LEU A 76 -19.54 -12.46 5.95
N ASP A 77 -19.24 -12.86 7.18
CA ASP A 77 -19.15 -11.98 8.35
C ASP A 77 -17.71 -11.48 8.51
N THR A 78 -17.32 -10.58 7.60
CA THR A 78 -15.94 -10.02 7.55
C THR A 78 -15.55 -9.31 8.83
N GLU A 79 -16.51 -8.66 9.51
CA GLU A 79 -16.26 -7.94 10.77
C GLU A 79 -15.95 -8.90 11.93
N ALA A 80 -16.75 -9.95 12.09
CA ALA A 80 -16.49 -10.96 13.12
C ALA A 80 -15.15 -11.68 12.89
N VAL A 81 -14.81 -11.99 11.64
CA VAL A 81 -13.53 -12.62 11.29
C VAL A 81 -12.37 -11.65 11.59
N PHE A 82 -12.50 -10.37 11.23
CA PHE A 82 -11.47 -9.37 11.52
C PHE A 82 -11.25 -9.21 13.04
N GLN A 83 -12.34 -9.13 13.80
CA GLN A 83 -12.26 -9.01 15.26
C GLN A 83 -11.60 -10.25 15.89
N ALA A 84 -11.92 -11.45 15.42
CA ALA A 84 -11.28 -12.68 15.87
C ALA A 84 -9.77 -12.69 15.58
N MET A 85 -9.35 -12.24 14.40
CA MET A 85 -7.93 -12.08 14.07
C MET A 85 -7.23 -11.07 14.97
N PHE A 86 -7.88 -9.93 15.23
CA PHE A 86 -7.33 -8.90 16.09
C PHE A 86 -7.11 -9.39 17.52
N GLU A 87 -8.10 -10.03 18.10
CA GLU A 87 -8.01 -10.60 19.45
C GLU A 87 -7.04 -11.78 19.53
N GLY A 88 -7.06 -12.66 18.52
CA GLY A 88 -6.20 -13.84 18.46
C GLY A 88 -4.70 -13.52 18.28
N THR A 89 -4.37 -12.31 17.83
CA THR A 89 -2.97 -11.85 17.67
C THR A 89 -2.44 -11.07 18.87
N TYR A 90 -3.19 -10.94 19.92
CA TYR A 90 -2.85 -10.13 21.11
C TYR A 90 -1.45 -10.41 21.66
N TRP A 91 -1.06 -11.70 21.74
CA TRP A 91 0.21 -12.12 22.35
C TRP A 91 1.47 -11.76 21.57
N TYR A 92 1.36 -11.59 20.27
CA TYR A 92 2.49 -11.18 19.43
C TYR A 92 2.26 -9.82 18.74
N GLY A 93 1.17 -9.15 19.11
CA GLY A 93 0.84 -7.80 18.72
C GLY A 93 -0.08 -7.72 17.49
N PRO A 94 -1.24 -7.03 17.60
CA PRO A 94 -2.20 -6.88 16.50
C PRO A 94 -1.83 -5.75 15.52
N GLY A 95 -0.68 -5.09 15.72
CA GLY A 95 -0.16 -4.01 14.86
C GLY A 95 0.95 -4.47 13.93
N GLY A 96 1.49 -3.54 13.13
CA GLY A 96 2.59 -3.80 12.20
C GLY A 96 2.30 -4.96 11.26
N VAL A 97 3.23 -5.90 11.14
CA VAL A 97 3.13 -7.03 10.21
C VAL A 97 1.89 -7.90 10.43
N SER A 98 1.40 -8.02 11.67
CA SER A 98 0.16 -8.73 11.96
C SER A 98 -1.04 -8.05 11.30
N ARG A 99 -1.11 -6.72 11.33
CA ARG A 99 -2.15 -5.95 10.64
C ARG A 99 -2.08 -6.11 9.13
N HIS A 100 -0.86 -6.11 8.56
CA HIS A 100 -0.67 -6.35 7.13
C HIS A 100 -1.16 -7.76 6.74
N ALA A 101 -0.85 -8.77 7.53
CA ALA A 101 -1.33 -10.14 7.29
C ALA A 101 -2.86 -10.26 7.41
N MET A 102 -3.47 -9.59 8.42
CA MET A 102 -4.93 -9.50 8.55
C MET A 102 -5.57 -8.87 7.33
N SER A 103 -4.98 -7.80 6.77
CA SER A 103 -5.49 -7.13 5.57
C SER A 103 -5.53 -8.08 4.37
N GLY A 104 -4.52 -8.95 4.22
CA GLY A 104 -4.52 -9.97 3.16
C GLY A 104 -5.67 -10.99 3.33
N VAL A 105 -5.95 -11.43 4.56
CA VAL A 105 -7.10 -12.29 4.83
C VAL A 105 -8.41 -11.53 4.57
N ASP A 106 -8.55 -10.32 5.07
CA ASP A 106 -9.77 -9.50 4.91
C ASP A 106 -10.10 -9.23 3.44
N MET A 107 -9.11 -8.85 2.62
CA MET A 107 -9.29 -8.71 1.17
C MET A 107 -9.78 -10.00 0.52
N ALA A 108 -9.26 -11.16 0.94
CA ALA A 108 -9.72 -12.45 0.45
C ALA A 108 -11.19 -12.74 0.85
N LEU A 109 -11.62 -12.31 2.03
CA LEU A 109 -13.02 -12.43 2.47
C LEU A 109 -13.94 -11.53 1.63
N TRP A 110 -13.54 -10.30 1.35
CA TRP A 110 -14.30 -9.41 0.47
C TRP A 110 -14.39 -9.94 -0.96
N ASP A 111 -13.34 -10.59 -1.48
CA ASP A 111 -13.37 -11.27 -2.77
C ASP A 111 -14.36 -12.45 -2.76
N ILE A 112 -14.40 -13.26 -1.69
CA ILE A 112 -15.42 -14.32 -1.50
C ILE A 112 -16.83 -13.71 -1.48
N LYS A 113 -17.02 -12.64 -0.71
CA LYS A 113 -18.31 -11.96 -0.57
C LYS A 113 -18.81 -11.42 -1.89
N GLY A 114 -17.92 -10.83 -2.70
CA GLY A 114 -18.21 -10.39 -4.06
C GLY A 114 -18.62 -11.52 -4.98
N LYS A 115 -17.85 -12.62 -5.00
CA LYS A 115 -18.12 -13.82 -5.79
C LYS A 115 -19.44 -14.50 -5.40
N ALA A 116 -19.70 -14.63 -4.10
CA ALA A 116 -20.94 -15.20 -3.58
C ALA A 116 -22.18 -14.36 -3.95
N ALA A 117 -22.05 -13.03 -3.98
CA ALA A 117 -23.11 -12.11 -4.36
C ALA A 117 -23.20 -11.86 -5.87
N GLY A 118 -22.25 -12.34 -6.69
CA GLY A 118 -22.17 -12.02 -8.12
C GLY A 118 -21.95 -10.53 -8.41
N LYS A 119 -21.28 -9.81 -7.50
CA LYS A 119 -21.09 -8.35 -7.56
C LYS A 119 -19.61 -7.99 -7.34
N PRO A 120 -19.11 -6.95 -8.02
CA PRO A 120 -17.79 -6.40 -7.66
C PRO A 120 -17.84 -5.78 -6.27
N VAL A 121 -16.70 -5.83 -5.55
CA VAL A 121 -16.60 -5.36 -4.16
C VAL A 121 -17.07 -3.91 -3.99
N ARG A 122 -16.80 -3.02 -4.96
CA ARG A 122 -17.28 -1.63 -4.93
C ARG A 122 -18.79 -1.49 -4.74
N GLN A 123 -19.58 -2.41 -5.32
CA GLN A 123 -21.03 -2.43 -5.17
C GLN A 123 -21.51 -3.02 -3.84
N LEU A 124 -20.62 -3.71 -3.11
CA LEU A 124 -20.90 -4.16 -1.74
C LEU A 124 -20.58 -3.06 -0.72
N LEU A 125 -19.60 -2.20 -1.03
CA LEU A 125 -19.17 -1.12 -0.16
C LEU A 125 -20.08 0.11 -0.25
N SER A 126 -20.68 0.38 -1.40
CA SER A 126 -21.55 1.55 -1.59
C SER A 126 -22.64 1.29 -2.64
N ASN A 127 -23.85 1.75 -2.32
CA ASN A 127 -24.98 1.75 -3.28
C ASN A 127 -24.79 2.79 -4.40
N SER A 128 -23.92 3.77 -4.22
CA SER A 128 -23.57 4.81 -5.18
C SER A 128 -22.18 4.63 -5.78
N ALA A 129 -21.68 3.39 -5.85
CA ALA A 129 -20.36 3.08 -6.37
C ALA A 129 -20.23 3.56 -7.83
N VAL A 130 -19.17 4.31 -8.10
CA VAL A 130 -18.82 4.76 -9.45
C VAL A 130 -18.09 3.66 -10.22
N ASP A 131 -18.18 3.72 -11.55
CA ASP A 131 -17.52 2.73 -12.42
C ASP A 131 -16.03 3.01 -12.62
N ALA A 132 -15.61 4.26 -12.45
CA ALA A 132 -14.23 4.70 -12.57
C ALA A 132 -13.90 5.77 -11.53
N VAL A 133 -12.65 5.79 -11.09
CA VAL A 133 -12.07 6.84 -10.24
C VAL A 133 -10.86 7.44 -10.95
N PRO A 134 -10.57 8.75 -10.75
CA PRO A 134 -9.34 9.35 -11.24
C PRO A 134 -8.12 8.64 -10.66
N ALA A 135 -7.09 8.46 -11.46
CA ALA A 135 -5.82 7.87 -11.05
C ALA A 135 -4.66 8.82 -11.34
N TYR A 136 -3.64 8.77 -10.53
CA TYR A 136 -2.37 9.42 -10.80
C TYR A 136 -1.26 8.40 -11.06
N ALA A 137 -0.24 8.80 -11.82
CA ALA A 137 0.99 8.02 -11.94
C ALA A 137 1.84 8.24 -10.69
N SER A 138 2.22 7.16 -10.00
CA SER A 138 3.12 7.19 -8.83
C SER A 138 4.45 6.56 -9.24
N VAL A 139 5.52 7.37 -9.23
CA VAL A 139 6.80 7.00 -9.81
C VAL A 139 7.98 7.56 -9.00
N LEU A 140 9.16 6.96 -9.19
CA LEU A 140 10.40 7.49 -8.64
C LEU A 140 10.86 8.74 -9.39
N TRP A 141 11.55 9.64 -8.68
CA TRP A 141 12.29 10.70 -9.35
C TRP A 141 13.33 10.13 -10.30
N PRO A 142 13.51 10.71 -11.51
CA PRO A 142 14.75 10.52 -12.25
C PRO A 142 15.96 11.00 -11.44
N GLU A 143 17.13 10.44 -11.72
CA GLU A 143 18.39 10.79 -11.04
C GLU A 143 18.77 12.28 -11.21
N ARG A 144 18.33 12.91 -12.31
CA ARG A 144 18.70 14.27 -12.67
C ARG A 144 17.49 15.08 -13.12
N PRO A 145 17.43 16.40 -12.80
CA PRO A 145 16.32 17.27 -13.19
C PRO A 145 16.06 17.31 -14.71
N GLU A 146 17.10 17.21 -15.56
CA GLU A 146 16.95 17.21 -17.01
C GLU A 146 16.23 15.97 -17.56
N ASP A 147 16.18 14.87 -16.82
CA ASP A 147 15.49 13.65 -17.23
C ASP A 147 13.99 13.65 -16.84
N VAL A 148 13.56 14.61 -16.03
CA VAL A 148 12.16 14.70 -15.56
C VAL A 148 11.19 15.00 -16.72
N ALA A 149 11.62 15.80 -17.70
CA ALA A 149 10.76 16.16 -18.83
C ALA A 149 10.34 14.92 -19.64
N ALA A 150 11.29 14.03 -19.94
CA ALA A 150 10.99 12.78 -20.68
C ALA A 150 10.06 11.86 -19.88
N SER A 151 10.24 11.77 -18.56
CA SER A 151 9.35 11.03 -17.65
C SER A 151 7.94 11.61 -17.68
N ALA A 152 7.79 12.91 -17.51
CA ALA A 152 6.51 13.61 -17.53
C ALA A 152 5.76 13.41 -18.87
N GLU A 153 6.43 13.62 -20.00
CA GLU A 153 5.86 13.41 -21.34
C GLU A 153 5.31 12.00 -21.53
N ALA A 154 6.01 10.98 -21.02
CA ALA A 154 5.57 9.59 -21.12
C ALA A 154 4.23 9.36 -20.38
N PHE A 155 4.01 9.98 -19.22
CA PHE A 155 2.75 9.86 -18.48
C PHE A 155 1.64 10.71 -19.10
N LEU A 156 1.94 11.92 -19.57
CA LEU A 156 0.98 12.75 -20.31
C LEU A 156 0.47 12.06 -21.57
N ALA A 157 1.36 11.40 -22.31
CA ALA A 157 1.00 10.62 -23.52
C ALA A 157 0.08 9.43 -23.19
N GLN A 158 0.14 8.88 -21.98
CA GLN A 158 -0.76 7.84 -21.48
C GLN A 158 -2.10 8.39 -20.97
N GLY A 159 -2.26 9.71 -20.94
CA GLY A 159 -3.50 10.37 -20.53
C GLY A 159 -3.60 10.70 -19.05
N TYR A 160 -2.55 10.52 -18.25
CA TYR A 160 -2.56 10.94 -16.85
C TYR A 160 -2.71 12.46 -16.73
N ARG A 161 -3.47 12.90 -15.72
CA ARG A 161 -3.69 14.29 -15.36
C ARG A 161 -3.18 14.61 -13.96
N ALA A 162 -2.49 13.67 -13.35
CA ALA A 162 -1.88 13.80 -12.04
C ALA A 162 -0.67 12.87 -11.98
N VAL A 163 0.45 13.36 -11.43
CA VAL A 163 1.69 12.59 -11.28
C VAL A 163 2.28 12.86 -9.91
N LYS A 164 2.64 11.79 -9.20
CA LYS A 164 3.40 11.84 -7.97
C LYS A 164 4.80 11.32 -8.21
N TYR A 165 5.79 12.18 -7.99
CA TYR A 165 7.20 11.79 -7.95
C TYR A 165 7.64 11.63 -6.51
N GLY A 166 8.50 10.65 -6.24
CA GLY A 166 8.94 10.42 -4.89
C GLY A 166 10.30 9.76 -4.72
N TRP A 167 10.75 9.79 -3.48
CA TRP A 167 11.92 9.11 -2.94
C TRP A 167 13.24 9.69 -3.47
N ALA A 168 14.32 8.84 -3.46
CA ALA A 168 15.62 9.30 -3.98
C ALA A 168 15.55 9.69 -5.47
N PRO A 169 16.36 10.69 -5.89
CA PRO A 169 17.46 11.33 -5.15
C PRO A 169 17.02 12.48 -4.23
N MET A 170 15.72 12.81 -4.12
CA MET A 170 15.21 13.83 -3.22
C MET A 170 15.59 13.53 -1.76
N GLY A 171 15.88 14.58 -0.99
CA GLY A 171 16.07 14.51 0.45
C GLY A 171 17.27 15.27 1.01
N PRO A 172 18.53 14.91 0.72
CA PRO A 172 19.68 15.51 1.38
C PRO A 172 20.05 16.92 0.86
N ASP A 173 19.72 17.25 -0.40
CA ASP A 173 20.14 18.48 -1.05
C ASP A 173 18.94 19.36 -1.42
N ALA A 174 18.83 20.53 -0.76
CA ALA A 174 17.75 21.49 -0.98
C ALA A 174 17.70 22.06 -2.39
N ALA A 175 18.86 22.28 -3.01
CA ALA A 175 18.92 22.82 -4.35
C ALA A 175 18.44 21.79 -5.36
N LEU A 176 18.88 20.55 -5.25
CA LEU A 176 18.44 19.45 -6.10
C LEU A 176 16.92 19.20 -5.93
N ASP A 177 16.42 19.21 -4.69
CA ASP A 177 15.00 19.02 -4.41
C ASP A 177 14.15 20.09 -5.12
N ALA A 178 14.57 21.37 -5.05
CA ALA A 178 13.91 22.47 -5.71
C ALA A 178 13.97 22.36 -7.25
N GLU A 179 15.12 21.98 -7.81
CA GLU A 179 15.31 21.80 -9.24
C GLU A 179 14.43 20.66 -9.79
N LEU A 180 14.33 19.54 -9.10
CA LEU A 180 13.45 18.41 -9.48
C LEU A 180 11.99 18.83 -9.53
N VAL A 181 11.49 19.52 -8.49
CA VAL A 181 10.10 19.99 -8.43
C VAL A 181 9.82 21.06 -9.49
N ALA A 182 10.76 21.99 -9.71
CA ALA A 182 10.64 23.00 -10.76
C ALA A 182 10.61 22.38 -12.16
N ALA A 183 11.47 21.40 -12.43
CA ALA A 183 11.51 20.66 -13.70
C ALA A 183 10.21 19.87 -13.93
N ALA A 184 9.67 19.21 -12.90
CA ALA A 184 8.41 18.51 -12.98
C ALA A 184 7.23 19.47 -13.28
N ARG A 185 7.12 20.58 -12.57
CA ARG A 185 6.09 21.56 -12.83
C ARG A 185 6.20 22.16 -14.23
N GLN A 186 7.41 22.47 -14.68
CA GLN A 186 7.63 22.96 -16.04
C GLN A 186 7.19 21.97 -17.11
N ALA A 187 7.54 20.68 -16.94
CA ALA A 187 7.23 19.63 -17.91
C ALA A 187 5.72 19.25 -17.92
N LEU A 188 5.09 19.20 -16.75
CA LEU A 188 3.67 18.85 -16.61
C LEU A 188 2.72 20.01 -17.00
N GLY A 189 3.19 21.26 -16.96
CA GLY A 189 2.33 22.44 -17.13
C GLY A 189 1.44 22.72 -15.91
N SER A 190 0.62 23.77 -15.96
CA SER A 190 -0.20 24.24 -14.82
C SER A 190 -1.44 23.38 -14.54
N GLU A 191 -1.93 22.67 -15.55
CA GLU A 191 -3.22 21.97 -15.52
C GLU A 191 -3.11 20.53 -14.99
N VAL A 192 -1.89 20.01 -14.81
CA VAL A 192 -1.64 18.65 -14.29
C VAL A 192 -1.30 18.73 -12.82
N GLU A 193 -1.93 17.91 -12.01
CA GLU A 193 -1.64 17.85 -10.59
C GLU A 193 -0.24 17.23 -10.37
N LEU A 194 0.56 17.92 -9.56
CA LEU A 194 1.89 17.44 -9.15
C LEU A 194 1.87 17.17 -7.65
N MET A 195 2.23 15.95 -7.28
CA MET A 195 2.42 15.54 -5.90
C MET A 195 3.86 15.14 -5.68
N VAL A 196 4.33 15.30 -4.46
CA VAL A 196 5.69 14.98 -4.04
C VAL A 196 5.65 14.03 -2.85
N ASP A 197 6.41 12.94 -2.94
CA ASP A 197 6.59 11.98 -1.86
C ASP A 197 8.04 12.05 -1.39
N ALA A 198 8.24 12.52 -0.16
CA ALA A 198 9.56 12.76 0.41
C ALA A 198 10.20 11.50 1.01
N GLY A 199 9.48 10.38 1.11
CA GLY A 199 10.03 9.10 1.59
C GLY A 199 10.61 9.17 3.00
N ARG A 200 10.08 10.03 3.88
CA ARG A 200 10.51 10.23 5.27
C ARG A 200 11.95 10.75 5.40
N ALA A 201 12.36 11.59 4.44
CA ALA A 201 13.75 12.02 4.33
C ALA A 201 14.15 13.12 5.33
N TRP A 202 13.18 13.80 5.97
CA TRP A 202 13.44 15.03 6.71
C TRP A 202 12.98 14.97 8.16
N ASP A 203 13.47 15.94 8.94
CA ASP A 203 12.88 16.39 10.20
C ASP A 203 11.86 17.52 9.93
N ALA A 204 11.14 17.94 10.98
CA ALA A 204 10.08 18.95 10.85
C ALA A 204 10.56 20.31 10.33
N GLU A 205 11.73 20.79 10.79
CA GLU A 205 12.31 22.06 10.36
C GLU A 205 12.68 21.99 8.87
N THR A 206 13.33 20.93 8.44
CA THR A 206 13.69 20.71 7.04
C THR A 206 12.46 20.58 6.18
N ALA A 207 11.44 19.84 6.61
CA ALA A 207 10.19 19.64 5.88
C ALA A 207 9.45 20.96 5.65
N LEU A 208 9.38 21.83 6.65
CA LEU A 208 8.80 23.18 6.51
C LEU A 208 9.58 24.03 5.51
N GLY A 209 10.91 24.03 5.59
CA GLY A 209 11.75 24.74 4.62
C GLY A 209 11.57 24.21 3.19
N ARG A 210 11.39 22.90 3.00
CA ARG A 210 11.10 22.33 1.69
C ARG A 210 9.70 22.68 1.19
N ALA A 211 8.69 22.69 2.07
CA ALA A 211 7.35 23.09 1.72
C ALA A 211 7.32 24.55 1.21
N GLU A 212 8.08 25.45 1.83
CA GLU A 212 8.24 26.83 1.36
C GLU A 212 8.91 26.91 -0.03
N LEU A 213 9.94 26.11 -0.28
CA LEU A 213 10.60 26.02 -1.60
C LEU A 213 9.67 25.47 -2.68
N PHE A 214 8.78 24.55 -2.34
CA PHE A 214 7.86 23.91 -3.29
C PHE A 214 6.57 24.72 -3.50
N ALA A 215 6.19 25.62 -2.60
CA ALA A 215 4.96 26.40 -2.67
C ALA A 215 4.76 27.15 -4.02
N PRO A 216 5.78 27.77 -4.65
CA PRO A 216 5.62 28.41 -5.96
C PRO A 216 5.25 27.43 -7.10
N HIS A 217 5.46 26.13 -6.91
CA HIS A 217 5.20 25.09 -7.90
C HIS A 217 3.81 24.46 -7.76
N HIS A 218 2.97 24.93 -6.83
CA HIS A 218 1.59 24.49 -6.64
C HIS A 218 1.46 22.96 -6.58
N ILE A 219 2.27 22.31 -5.72
CA ILE A 219 2.11 20.87 -5.45
C ILE A 219 0.78 20.63 -4.71
N SER A 220 0.08 19.55 -5.05
CA SER A 220 -1.20 19.20 -4.45
C SER A 220 -1.05 18.68 -3.02
N TRP A 221 0.01 17.93 -2.74
CA TRP A 221 0.43 17.51 -1.39
C TRP A 221 1.92 17.15 -1.33
N LEU A 222 2.44 17.16 -0.11
CA LEU A 222 3.74 16.63 0.25
C LEU A 222 3.51 15.38 1.11
N GLU A 223 3.88 14.19 0.58
CA GLU A 223 3.65 12.90 1.21
C GLU A 223 4.82 12.50 2.09
N GLU A 224 4.53 11.90 3.24
CA GLU A 224 5.46 11.37 4.25
C GLU A 224 6.80 12.14 4.39
N PRO A 225 6.77 13.45 4.68
CA PRO A 225 8.01 14.20 4.82
C PRO A 225 8.83 13.78 6.04
N LEU A 226 8.18 13.27 7.09
CA LEU A 226 8.75 12.92 8.38
C LEU A 226 8.62 11.41 8.66
N PRO A 227 9.41 10.87 9.60
CA PRO A 227 9.19 9.53 10.13
C PRO A 227 7.77 9.36 10.67
N PRO A 228 7.09 8.19 10.48
CA PRO A 228 5.66 8.01 10.78
C PRO A 228 5.29 8.09 12.26
N TYR A 229 6.28 8.04 13.15
CA TYR A 229 6.07 8.14 14.61
C TYR A 229 6.46 9.51 15.18
N ASP A 230 6.85 10.45 14.34
CA ASP A 230 7.12 11.84 14.75
C ASP A 230 5.82 12.64 14.85
N ASN A 231 5.02 12.31 15.86
CA ASN A 231 3.73 12.97 16.10
C ASN A 231 3.89 14.47 16.43
N GLU A 232 5.00 14.88 17.03
CA GLU A 232 5.27 16.29 17.36
C GLU A 232 5.59 17.08 16.10
N GLY A 233 6.36 16.50 15.18
CA GLY A 233 6.70 17.14 13.91
C GLY A 233 5.50 17.32 12.97
N PHE A 234 4.46 16.49 13.08
CA PHE A 234 3.22 16.63 12.29
C PHE A 234 2.19 17.58 12.90
N THR A 235 2.42 18.20 14.07
CA THR A 235 1.52 19.13 14.74
C THR A 235 2.02 20.55 14.69
#